data_bbe0046ce8b3ad1362d4bf5848c2775f
#
_entry.id   bbe0046ce8b3ad1362d4bf5848c2775f
#
_cell.length_a   1.000
_cell.length_b   1.000
_cell.length_c   1.000
_cell.angle_alpha   90.00
_cell.angle_beta   90.00
_cell.angle_gamma   90.00
#
_symmetry.space_group_name_H-M   'P 1'
#
loop_
_entity.id
_entity.type
_entity.pdbx_description
1 polymer ?
#
loop_
_entity_poly.entity_id
_entity_poly.type
_entity_poly.pdbx_seq_one_letter_code
_entity_poly.pdbx_strand_id
1 'polypeptide(L)'
;QVLRGDASFVGTPDAPVLDVAGADRSVETIEAHHYLVATGSRPWAPPIDGLEETGYLTSTTAMELTEVPESLLVLGGGYVALEQAQLFARLGSQVTLLVRSRLASKEEPEVSKALQEVFADEGIRVVSRAVPTRVSRGTGGEAVVTATVSGGSQEFRADQVLVALGRRPVTDGLNLDAVGVKTGDSGEVVVSDRLQSSNPRIWAAGDVTGHPEFVYVAAHHGTLVAENAFADADRSVDYARLPRVTFTGPAIGAVGMTEKDVLAAGIRCDCRVLPLHHVPRALVNRDTRGFIKIVVNAETNEILGLTAVAKDAGELAAAGVHVLGRTVAEIADAWAPYLTMAEGIRIAAKASTTDPSLLSCCA
;
A
#
# COMPACT_ATOMS: atom_id res chain seq x y z
N GLN A 1 -10.38 -30.12 7.03
CA GLN A 1 -11.54 -30.12 6.13
C GLN A 1 -11.61 -28.76 5.43
N VAL A 2 -12.01 -28.73 4.16
CA VAL A 2 -12.26 -27.50 3.39
C VAL A 2 -13.70 -27.58 2.90
N LEU A 3 -14.51 -26.57 3.28
CA LEU A 3 -15.87 -26.38 2.80
C LEU A 3 -15.90 -25.22 1.79
N ARG A 4 -16.66 -25.39 0.70
CA ARG A 4 -16.83 -24.36 -0.31
C ARG A 4 -18.28 -23.86 -0.29
N GLY A 5 -18.46 -22.57 -0.06
CA GLY A 5 -19.78 -21.96 0.00
C GLY A 5 -19.73 -20.55 0.57
N ASP A 6 -20.90 -19.95 0.68
CA ASP A 6 -21.09 -18.63 1.30
C ASP A 6 -21.32 -18.83 2.80
N ALA A 7 -20.43 -18.25 3.60
CA ALA A 7 -20.44 -18.38 5.04
C ALA A 7 -21.23 -17.23 5.69
N SER A 8 -22.06 -17.53 6.68
CA SER A 8 -22.82 -16.53 7.45
C SER A 8 -22.94 -16.96 8.89
N PHE A 9 -22.73 -16.05 9.83
CA PHE A 9 -22.96 -16.31 11.24
C PHE A 9 -24.46 -16.38 11.55
N VAL A 10 -24.81 -17.37 12.35
CA VAL A 10 -26.13 -17.55 12.96
C VAL A 10 -25.96 -17.75 14.47
N GLY A 11 -27.07 -17.78 15.20
CA GLY A 11 -27.02 -17.93 16.65
C GLY A 11 -27.01 -16.60 17.39
N THR A 12 -26.33 -16.55 18.52
CA THR A 12 -26.28 -15.38 19.43
C THR A 12 -24.84 -15.03 19.78
N PRO A 13 -24.56 -13.88 20.40
CA PRO A 13 -23.22 -13.54 20.86
C PRO A 13 -22.60 -14.58 21.79
N ASP A 14 -23.40 -15.22 22.64
CA ASP A 14 -22.92 -16.23 23.59
C ASP A 14 -22.72 -17.62 22.94
N ALA A 15 -23.44 -17.87 21.85
CA ALA A 15 -23.41 -19.13 21.11
C ALA A 15 -23.33 -18.87 19.58
N PRO A 16 -22.19 -18.34 19.09
CA PRO A 16 -22.00 -18.11 17.66
C PRO A 16 -21.85 -19.45 16.92
N VAL A 17 -22.51 -19.55 15.77
CA VAL A 17 -22.50 -20.69 14.88
C VAL A 17 -22.29 -20.17 13.45
N LEU A 18 -21.62 -20.92 12.60
CA LEU A 18 -21.39 -20.56 11.21
C LEU A 18 -22.11 -21.52 10.28
N ASP A 19 -23.02 -21.01 9.47
CA ASP A 19 -23.61 -21.73 8.35
C ASP A 19 -22.83 -21.49 7.08
N VAL A 20 -22.58 -22.56 6.31
CA VAL A 20 -21.92 -22.52 5.02
C VAL A 20 -22.89 -23.04 3.95
N ALA A 21 -23.40 -22.14 3.09
CA ALA A 21 -24.31 -22.48 2.02
C ALA A 21 -23.52 -22.89 0.76
N GLY A 22 -23.61 -24.14 0.36
CA GLY A 22 -23.01 -24.66 -0.87
C GLY A 22 -23.72 -24.23 -2.13
N ALA A 23 -23.07 -24.35 -3.29
CA ALA A 23 -23.63 -24.03 -4.60
C ALA A 23 -24.87 -24.89 -4.95
N ASP A 24 -24.99 -26.08 -4.36
CA ASP A 24 -26.13 -27.00 -4.48
C ASP A 24 -27.29 -26.66 -3.51
N ARG A 25 -27.19 -25.54 -2.78
CA ARG A 25 -28.11 -25.10 -1.73
C ARG A 25 -28.11 -25.96 -0.47
N SER A 26 -27.16 -26.87 -0.31
CA SER A 26 -26.93 -27.51 0.96
C SER A 26 -26.42 -26.50 1.98
N VAL A 27 -26.74 -26.67 3.25
CA VAL A 27 -26.19 -25.85 4.34
C VAL A 27 -25.50 -26.79 5.31
N GLU A 28 -24.22 -26.52 5.56
CA GLU A 28 -23.46 -27.18 6.61
C GLU A 28 -23.25 -26.23 7.77
N THR A 29 -23.70 -26.63 8.97
CA THR A 29 -23.61 -25.84 10.19
C THR A 29 -22.37 -26.22 10.97
N ILE A 30 -21.55 -25.23 11.33
CA ILE A 30 -20.27 -25.39 12.00
C ILE A 30 -20.33 -24.74 13.39
N GLU A 31 -20.09 -25.57 14.40
CA GLU A 31 -19.85 -25.11 15.77
C GLU A 31 -18.37 -25.22 16.11
N ALA A 32 -17.78 -24.15 16.64
CA ALA A 32 -16.36 -24.10 17.01
C ALA A 32 -16.15 -23.31 18.30
N HIS A 33 -15.05 -23.59 19.00
CA HIS A 33 -14.65 -22.79 20.17
C HIS A 33 -14.21 -21.39 19.77
N HIS A 34 -13.50 -21.26 18.61
CA HIS A 34 -13.04 -20.00 18.04
C HIS A 34 -13.32 -19.96 16.56
N TYR A 35 -13.59 -18.75 16.07
CA TYR A 35 -13.76 -18.45 14.65
C TYR A 35 -12.76 -17.39 14.23
N LEU A 36 -12.23 -17.50 13.01
CA LEU A 36 -11.36 -16.51 12.41
C LEU A 36 -11.98 -15.98 11.12
N VAL A 37 -12.26 -14.69 11.08
CA VAL A 37 -12.67 -13.96 9.88
C VAL A 37 -11.43 -13.50 9.14
N ALA A 38 -11.17 -14.08 7.96
CA ALA A 38 -10.02 -13.79 7.13
C ALA A 38 -10.43 -13.61 5.65
N THR A 39 -11.57 -12.94 5.45
CA THR A 39 -12.22 -12.77 4.13
C THR A 39 -11.59 -11.70 3.26
N GLY A 40 -10.59 -10.97 3.79
CA GLY A 40 -9.81 -10.00 3.03
C GLY A 40 -10.57 -8.75 2.64
N SER A 41 -10.16 -8.17 1.51
CA SER A 41 -10.74 -6.96 0.94
C SER A 41 -10.97 -7.11 -0.56
N ARG A 42 -11.83 -6.25 -1.13
CA ARG A 42 -12.09 -6.16 -2.57
C ARG A 42 -11.83 -4.75 -3.09
N PRO A 43 -11.50 -4.57 -4.38
CA PRO A 43 -11.47 -3.25 -5.01
C PRO A 43 -12.79 -2.52 -4.77
N TRP A 44 -12.69 -1.22 -4.51
CA TRP A 44 -13.85 -0.38 -4.29
C TRP A 44 -13.85 0.81 -5.25
N ALA A 45 -15.01 1.07 -5.84
CA ALA A 45 -15.29 2.28 -6.61
C ALA A 45 -16.26 3.16 -5.81
N PRO A 46 -15.95 4.46 -5.63
CA PRO A 46 -16.92 5.40 -5.07
C PRO A 46 -18.09 5.60 -6.06
N PRO A 47 -19.23 6.08 -5.57
CA PRO A 47 -20.36 6.39 -6.45
C PRO A 47 -20.02 7.61 -7.33
N ILE A 48 -19.57 7.34 -8.56
CA ILE A 48 -19.33 8.33 -9.61
C ILE A 48 -20.45 8.16 -10.64
N ASP A 49 -21.10 9.27 -11.00
CA ASP A 49 -22.21 9.26 -11.96
C ASP A 49 -21.83 8.55 -13.27
N GLY A 50 -22.60 7.56 -13.69
CA GLY A 50 -22.43 6.77 -14.91
C GLY A 50 -21.25 5.79 -14.92
N LEU A 51 -20.54 5.59 -13.81
CA LEU A 51 -19.38 4.68 -13.75
C LEU A 51 -19.80 3.21 -13.94
N GLU A 52 -20.82 2.78 -13.22
CA GLU A 52 -21.33 1.39 -13.28
C GLU A 52 -21.90 1.07 -14.67
N GLU A 53 -22.68 1.97 -15.23
CA GLU A 53 -23.29 1.80 -16.55
C GLU A 53 -22.26 1.79 -17.69
N THR A 54 -21.19 2.57 -17.53
CA THR A 54 -20.09 2.63 -18.49
C THR A 54 -19.22 1.36 -18.41
N GLY A 55 -19.13 0.77 -17.23
CA GLY A 55 -18.19 -0.30 -16.91
C GLY A 55 -16.77 0.22 -16.70
N TYR A 56 -16.02 -0.47 -15.86
CA TYR A 56 -14.63 -0.11 -15.51
C TYR A 56 -13.82 -1.35 -15.16
N LEU A 57 -12.51 -1.20 -15.25
CA LEU A 57 -11.55 -2.19 -14.77
C LEU A 57 -11.23 -1.95 -13.28
N THR A 58 -11.04 -3.04 -12.56
CA THR A 58 -10.42 -3.07 -11.24
C THR A 58 -9.00 -3.61 -11.37
N SER A 59 -8.21 -3.59 -10.28
CA SER A 59 -6.90 -4.25 -10.27
C SER A 59 -6.96 -5.75 -10.58
N THR A 60 -8.10 -6.41 -10.30
CA THR A 60 -8.32 -7.82 -10.62
C THR A 60 -8.65 -7.99 -12.10
N THR A 61 -9.69 -7.33 -12.59
CA THR A 61 -10.16 -7.51 -13.97
C THR A 61 -9.19 -6.95 -15.01
N ALA A 62 -8.36 -5.97 -14.64
CA ALA A 62 -7.29 -5.48 -15.52
C ALA A 62 -6.21 -6.53 -15.80
N MET A 63 -5.94 -7.41 -14.82
CA MET A 63 -4.99 -8.52 -14.99
C MET A 63 -5.57 -9.72 -15.76
N GLU A 64 -6.88 -9.72 -16.00
CA GLU A 64 -7.58 -10.77 -16.78
C GLU A 64 -7.79 -10.37 -18.26
N LEU A 65 -7.35 -9.16 -18.64
CA LEU A 65 -7.45 -8.71 -20.03
C LEU A 65 -6.63 -9.62 -20.97
N THR A 66 -7.23 -9.99 -22.07
CA THR A 66 -6.57 -10.79 -23.12
C THR A 66 -5.85 -9.92 -24.15
N GLU A 67 -6.17 -8.63 -24.19
CA GLU A 67 -5.57 -7.64 -25.09
C GLU A 67 -5.23 -6.37 -24.31
N VAL A 68 -4.11 -5.74 -24.67
CA VAL A 68 -3.68 -4.48 -24.08
C VAL A 68 -4.50 -3.35 -24.70
N PRO A 69 -5.24 -2.51 -23.92
CA PRO A 69 -5.97 -1.38 -24.47
C PRO A 69 -5.02 -0.35 -25.06
N GLU A 70 -5.38 0.30 -26.18
CA GLU A 70 -4.56 1.35 -26.78
C GLU A 70 -4.39 2.54 -25.83
N SER A 71 -5.45 2.86 -25.06
CA SER A 71 -5.45 3.94 -24.08
C SER A 71 -6.14 3.55 -22.78
N LEU A 72 -5.61 4.04 -21.65
CA LEU A 72 -6.09 3.73 -20.31
C LEU A 72 -6.15 4.98 -19.45
N LEU A 73 -7.33 5.28 -18.87
CA LEU A 73 -7.49 6.24 -17.79
C LEU A 73 -7.41 5.49 -16.45
N VAL A 74 -6.50 5.89 -15.58
CA VAL A 74 -6.37 5.33 -14.23
C VAL A 74 -6.86 6.35 -13.21
N LEU A 75 -7.88 6.00 -12.44
CA LEU A 75 -8.41 6.83 -11.37
C LEU A 75 -7.74 6.44 -10.06
N GLY A 76 -6.89 7.31 -9.52
CA GLY A 76 -6.16 7.07 -8.28
C GLY A 76 -4.70 7.47 -8.33
N GLY A 77 -4.05 7.51 -7.17
CA GLY A 77 -2.63 7.86 -7.02
C GLY A 77 -1.95 7.07 -5.90
N GLY A 78 -2.60 6.00 -5.41
CA GLY A 78 -2.05 5.03 -4.47
C GLY A 78 -1.25 3.92 -5.17
N TYR A 79 -0.65 3.02 -4.40
CA TYR A 79 0.25 1.97 -4.90
C TYR A 79 -0.36 1.15 -6.05
N VAL A 80 -1.61 0.71 -5.95
CA VAL A 80 -2.28 -0.05 -7.03
C VAL A 80 -2.36 0.77 -8.33
N ALA A 81 -2.75 2.05 -8.24
CA ALA A 81 -2.84 2.93 -9.40
C ALA A 81 -1.47 3.12 -10.06
N LEU A 82 -0.42 3.31 -9.28
CA LEU A 82 0.94 3.55 -9.75
C LEU A 82 1.51 2.32 -10.47
N GLU A 83 1.37 1.15 -9.87
CA GLU A 83 1.85 -0.12 -10.43
C GLU A 83 1.11 -0.47 -11.74
N GLN A 84 -0.22 -0.40 -11.73
CA GLN A 84 -1.03 -0.69 -12.91
C GLN A 84 -0.78 0.31 -14.05
N ALA A 85 -0.69 1.60 -13.72
CA ALA A 85 -0.40 2.63 -14.73
C ALA A 85 0.93 2.39 -15.44
N GLN A 86 1.98 2.09 -14.67
CA GLN A 86 3.30 1.84 -15.24
C GLN A 86 3.36 0.50 -15.98
N LEU A 87 2.67 -0.53 -15.49
CA LEU A 87 2.54 -1.81 -16.17
C LEU A 87 1.93 -1.62 -17.56
N PHE A 88 0.75 -0.99 -17.66
CA PHE A 88 0.08 -0.81 -18.94
C PHE A 88 0.83 0.13 -19.89
N ALA A 89 1.47 1.18 -19.37
CA ALA A 89 2.32 2.06 -20.17
C ALA A 89 3.49 1.28 -20.80
N ARG A 90 4.14 0.41 -20.04
CA ARG A 90 5.23 -0.44 -20.52
C ARG A 90 4.77 -1.54 -21.48
N LEU A 91 3.50 -1.93 -21.42
CA LEU A 91 2.86 -2.82 -22.40
C LEU A 91 2.42 -2.09 -23.69
N GLY A 92 2.52 -0.76 -23.73
CA GLY A 92 2.26 0.05 -24.92
C GLY A 92 0.98 0.90 -24.87
N SER A 93 0.20 0.86 -23.78
CA SER A 93 -0.96 1.74 -23.61
C SER A 93 -0.57 3.20 -23.43
N GLN A 94 -1.38 4.11 -23.99
CA GLN A 94 -1.32 5.54 -23.66
C GLN A 94 -2.02 5.77 -22.31
N VAL A 95 -1.25 5.96 -21.24
CA VAL A 95 -1.79 6.02 -19.89
C VAL A 95 -1.93 7.46 -19.39
N THR A 96 -3.10 7.78 -18.83
CA THR A 96 -3.35 9.02 -18.09
C THR A 96 -3.84 8.70 -16.69
N LEU A 97 -3.16 9.21 -15.65
CA LEU A 97 -3.60 9.11 -14.26
C LEU A 97 -4.34 10.38 -13.84
N LEU A 98 -5.53 10.22 -13.26
CA LEU A 98 -6.27 11.29 -12.59
C LEU A 98 -6.12 11.15 -11.08
N VAL A 99 -5.41 12.09 -10.47
CA VAL A 99 -4.98 12.02 -9.06
C VAL A 99 -5.57 13.17 -8.26
N ARG A 100 -6.29 12.87 -7.17
CA ARG A 100 -6.93 13.90 -6.33
C ARG A 100 -5.93 14.88 -5.70
N SER A 101 -4.76 14.40 -5.28
CA SER A 101 -3.74 15.21 -4.63
C SER A 101 -2.37 15.07 -5.31
N ARG A 102 -1.56 14.14 -4.85
CA ARG A 102 -0.24 13.80 -5.38
C ARG A 102 -0.07 12.27 -5.45
N LEU A 103 0.87 11.81 -6.24
CA LEU A 103 1.24 10.40 -6.32
C LEU A 103 1.76 9.94 -4.97
N ALA A 104 1.46 8.70 -4.57
CA ALA A 104 1.90 8.12 -3.30
C ALA A 104 1.71 9.07 -2.10
N SER A 105 0.52 9.66 -1.93
CA SER A 105 0.26 10.77 -1.00
C SER A 105 0.50 10.45 0.47
N LYS A 106 0.58 9.17 0.83
CA LYS A 106 0.90 8.70 2.19
C LYS A 106 2.41 8.63 2.46
N GLU A 107 3.24 8.64 1.41
CA GLU A 107 4.69 8.59 1.51
C GLU A 107 5.31 10.00 1.53
N GLU A 108 6.62 10.11 1.63
CA GLU A 108 7.36 11.38 1.61
C GLU A 108 7.07 12.20 0.34
N PRO A 109 7.07 13.54 0.40
CA PRO A 109 6.84 14.39 -0.77
C PRO A 109 7.83 14.15 -1.91
N GLU A 110 9.06 13.81 -1.58
CA GLU A 110 10.13 13.51 -2.54
C GLU A 110 9.80 12.28 -3.40
N VAL A 111 9.04 11.31 -2.85
CA VAL A 111 8.53 10.15 -3.61
C VAL A 111 7.62 10.62 -4.74
N SER A 112 6.68 11.53 -4.45
CA SER A 112 5.79 12.07 -5.47
C SER A 112 6.55 12.78 -6.59
N LYS A 113 7.58 13.57 -6.21
CA LYS A 113 8.41 14.29 -7.17
C LYS A 113 9.17 13.32 -8.07
N ALA A 114 9.86 12.35 -7.47
CA ALA A 114 10.62 11.35 -8.23
C ALA A 114 9.73 10.54 -9.19
N LEU A 115 8.54 10.13 -8.73
CA LEU A 115 7.61 9.39 -9.58
C LEU A 115 7.03 10.24 -10.71
N GLN A 116 6.77 11.54 -10.50
CA GLN A 116 6.32 12.43 -11.56
C GLN A 116 7.37 12.56 -12.68
N GLU A 117 8.64 12.66 -12.32
CA GLU A 117 9.75 12.70 -13.27
C GLU A 117 9.83 11.38 -14.05
N VAL A 118 9.82 10.24 -13.35
CA VAL A 118 9.86 8.90 -13.95
C VAL A 118 8.67 8.66 -14.89
N PHE A 119 7.46 9.01 -14.46
CA PHE A 119 6.26 8.80 -15.26
C PHE A 119 6.24 9.70 -16.50
N ALA A 120 6.72 10.94 -16.39
CA ALA A 120 6.87 11.82 -17.54
C ALA A 120 7.88 11.25 -18.56
N ASP A 121 9.02 10.74 -18.10
CA ASP A 121 10.03 10.10 -18.95
C ASP A 121 9.48 8.85 -19.66
N GLU A 122 8.57 8.11 -19.02
CA GLU A 122 7.91 6.93 -19.58
C GLU A 122 6.62 7.27 -20.37
N GLY A 123 6.33 8.57 -20.59
CA GLY A 123 5.17 9.00 -21.38
C GLY A 123 3.82 8.89 -20.67
N ILE A 124 3.81 8.64 -19.37
CA ILE A 124 2.60 8.56 -18.55
C ILE A 124 2.16 9.98 -18.16
N ARG A 125 0.95 10.36 -18.56
CA ARG A 125 0.37 11.66 -18.22
C ARG A 125 -0.22 11.63 -16.81
N VAL A 126 0.28 12.47 -15.92
CA VAL A 126 -0.28 12.65 -14.56
C VAL A 126 -1.04 13.96 -14.46
N VAL A 127 -2.33 13.90 -14.11
CA VAL A 127 -3.18 15.05 -13.86
C VAL A 127 -3.50 15.12 -12.38
N SER A 128 -2.81 16.00 -11.66
CA SER A 128 -3.02 16.24 -10.23
C SER A 128 -4.21 17.17 -9.98
N ARG A 129 -4.77 17.11 -8.77
CA ARG A 129 -5.97 17.88 -8.37
C ARG A 129 -7.16 17.62 -9.30
N ALA A 130 -7.28 16.38 -9.76
CA ALA A 130 -8.35 15.86 -10.59
C ALA A 130 -9.29 15.02 -9.74
N VAL A 131 -10.56 15.42 -9.68
CA VAL A 131 -11.63 14.69 -8.99
C VAL A 131 -12.65 14.25 -10.03
N PRO A 132 -12.73 12.96 -10.39
CA PRO A 132 -13.74 12.44 -11.30
C PRO A 132 -15.15 12.71 -10.77
N THR A 133 -16.04 13.21 -11.61
CA THR A 133 -17.44 13.54 -11.27
C THR A 133 -18.44 12.75 -12.07
N ARG A 134 -18.07 12.34 -13.30
CA ARG A 134 -18.95 11.57 -14.17
C ARG A 134 -18.11 10.69 -15.12
N VAL A 135 -18.67 9.54 -15.47
CA VAL A 135 -18.16 8.65 -16.53
C VAL A 135 -19.28 8.37 -17.51
N SER A 136 -18.98 8.31 -18.81
CA SER A 136 -19.95 8.00 -19.85
C SER A 136 -19.26 7.33 -21.04
N ARG A 137 -20.02 6.75 -21.97
CA ARG A 137 -19.51 6.30 -23.28
C ARG A 137 -19.59 7.43 -24.29
N GLY A 138 -18.52 7.64 -25.01
CA GLY A 138 -18.49 8.51 -26.19
C GLY A 138 -19.13 7.86 -27.41
N THR A 139 -19.26 8.62 -28.51
CA THR A 139 -19.90 8.16 -29.74
C THR A 139 -19.12 7.06 -30.46
N GLY A 140 -17.81 6.94 -30.21
CA GLY A 140 -16.94 5.86 -30.70
C GLY A 140 -16.86 4.65 -29.78
N GLY A 141 -17.56 4.65 -28.64
CA GLY A 141 -17.55 3.59 -27.65
C GLY A 141 -16.45 3.74 -26.58
N GLU A 142 -15.60 4.77 -26.71
CA GLU A 142 -14.56 5.11 -25.74
C GLU A 142 -15.18 5.56 -24.40
N ALA A 143 -14.48 5.36 -23.30
CA ALA A 143 -14.85 5.92 -22.01
C ALA A 143 -14.48 7.41 -21.94
N VAL A 144 -15.39 8.23 -21.44
CA VAL A 144 -15.22 9.68 -21.23
C VAL A 144 -15.38 9.95 -19.74
N VAL A 145 -14.29 10.39 -19.10
CA VAL A 145 -14.29 10.81 -17.69
C VAL A 145 -14.30 12.32 -17.61
N THR A 146 -15.36 12.87 -17.03
CA THR A 146 -15.42 14.29 -16.65
C THR A 146 -14.84 14.42 -15.24
N ALA A 147 -13.87 15.30 -15.07
CA ALA A 147 -13.26 15.57 -13.77
C ALA A 147 -13.16 17.07 -13.51
N THR A 148 -13.28 17.47 -12.24
CA THR A 148 -12.91 18.81 -11.79
C THR A 148 -11.39 18.84 -11.62
N VAL A 149 -10.71 19.70 -12.39
CA VAL A 149 -9.25 19.89 -12.34
C VAL A 149 -8.95 21.32 -11.95
N SER A 150 -8.34 21.52 -10.80
CA SER A 150 -8.01 22.87 -10.27
C SER A 150 -9.19 23.84 -10.29
N GLY A 151 -10.42 23.33 -10.07
CA GLY A 151 -11.66 24.13 -10.02
C GLY A 151 -12.40 24.27 -11.35
N GLY A 152 -11.85 23.81 -12.48
CA GLY A 152 -12.52 23.76 -13.79
C GLY A 152 -12.92 22.35 -14.18
N SER A 153 -13.97 22.20 -15.02
CA SER A 153 -14.37 20.91 -15.58
C SER A 153 -13.53 20.57 -16.81
N GLN A 154 -13.04 19.35 -16.89
CA GLN A 154 -12.26 18.84 -18.02
C GLN A 154 -12.69 17.39 -18.35
N GLU A 155 -12.70 17.06 -19.64
CA GLU A 155 -12.96 15.70 -20.12
C GLU A 155 -11.65 14.99 -20.49
N PHE A 156 -11.61 13.69 -20.18
CA PHE A 156 -10.53 12.76 -20.54
C PHE A 156 -11.14 11.55 -21.23
N ARG A 157 -10.50 11.06 -22.27
CA ARG A 157 -10.99 9.95 -23.10
C ARG A 157 -9.97 8.84 -23.16
N ALA A 158 -10.42 7.60 -23.12
CA ALA A 158 -9.61 6.39 -23.33
C ALA A 158 -10.52 5.19 -23.65
N ASP A 159 -9.93 4.12 -24.16
CA ASP A 159 -10.66 2.87 -24.42
C ASP A 159 -11.19 2.26 -23.13
N GLN A 160 -10.39 2.30 -22.07
CA GLN A 160 -10.72 1.72 -20.78
C GLN A 160 -10.48 2.70 -19.63
N VAL A 161 -11.25 2.51 -18.55
CA VAL A 161 -11.07 3.18 -17.25
C VAL A 161 -10.74 2.13 -16.20
N LEU A 162 -9.63 2.33 -15.48
CA LEU A 162 -9.25 1.53 -14.32
C LEU A 162 -9.50 2.32 -13.05
N VAL A 163 -10.28 1.75 -12.13
CA VAL A 163 -10.58 2.37 -10.84
C VAL A 163 -9.67 1.77 -9.76
N ALA A 164 -8.79 2.60 -9.19
CA ALA A 164 -7.85 2.25 -8.12
C ALA A 164 -7.96 3.27 -6.97
N LEU A 165 -9.20 3.53 -6.52
CA LEU A 165 -9.55 4.55 -5.53
C LEU A 165 -9.62 4.03 -4.09
N GLY A 166 -9.36 2.75 -3.89
CA GLY A 166 -9.32 2.11 -2.58
C GLY A 166 -9.81 0.67 -2.62
N ARG A 167 -9.87 0.09 -1.43
CA ARG A 167 -10.38 -1.26 -1.19
C ARG A 167 -11.38 -1.20 -0.04
N ARG A 168 -12.25 -2.20 0.07
CA ARG A 168 -13.16 -2.37 1.21
C ARG A 168 -13.07 -3.79 1.75
N PRO A 169 -13.11 -3.94 3.07
CA PRO A 169 -13.21 -5.24 3.72
C PRO A 169 -14.40 -6.05 3.21
N VAL A 170 -14.23 -7.37 3.09
CA VAL A 170 -15.31 -8.28 2.68
C VAL A 170 -16.00 -8.82 3.94
N THR A 171 -17.02 -8.12 4.39
CA THR A 171 -17.85 -8.48 5.56
C THR A 171 -19.32 -8.64 5.19
N ASP A 172 -19.70 -8.23 3.98
CA ASP A 172 -21.08 -8.37 3.49
C ASP A 172 -21.51 -9.84 3.52
N GLY A 173 -22.71 -10.10 4.01
CA GLY A 173 -23.29 -11.45 4.07
C GLY A 173 -22.80 -12.29 5.26
N LEU A 174 -21.75 -11.89 5.98
CA LEU A 174 -21.26 -12.63 7.15
C LEU A 174 -22.18 -12.54 8.36
N ASN A 175 -23.15 -11.62 8.39
CA ASN A 175 -24.12 -11.42 9.49
C ASN A 175 -23.45 -11.23 10.86
N LEU A 176 -22.38 -10.42 10.90
CA LEU A 176 -21.52 -10.22 12.07
C LEU A 176 -22.27 -9.65 13.29
N ASP A 177 -23.27 -8.79 13.07
CA ASP A 177 -24.07 -8.18 14.14
C ASP A 177 -24.84 -9.21 14.95
N ALA A 178 -25.34 -10.30 14.34
CA ALA A 178 -26.09 -11.36 15.01
C ALA A 178 -25.27 -12.03 16.13
N VAL A 179 -23.95 -12.07 15.96
CA VAL A 179 -23.01 -12.66 16.94
C VAL A 179 -22.24 -11.61 17.72
N GLY A 180 -22.67 -10.34 17.69
CA GLY A 180 -22.12 -9.26 18.50
C GLY A 180 -20.75 -8.75 18.04
N VAL A 181 -20.34 -9.01 16.80
CA VAL A 181 -19.10 -8.47 16.22
C VAL A 181 -19.36 -7.10 15.64
N LYS A 182 -18.63 -6.10 16.09
CA LYS A 182 -18.72 -4.71 15.61
C LYS A 182 -17.93 -4.51 14.34
N THR A 183 -18.51 -3.74 13.41
CA THR A 183 -17.82 -3.26 12.20
C THR A 183 -17.61 -1.76 12.27
N GLY A 184 -16.55 -1.25 11.63
CA GLY A 184 -16.29 0.17 11.50
C GLY A 184 -16.97 0.79 10.28
N ASP A 185 -16.67 2.08 10.03
CA ASP A 185 -17.34 2.89 9.00
C ASP A 185 -17.07 2.41 7.56
N SER A 186 -15.94 1.74 7.32
CA SER A 186 -15.61 1.16 6.00
C SER A 186 -16.06 -0.31 5.86
N GLY A 187 -16.71 -0.87 6.90
CA GLY A 187 -17.15 -2.26 6.95
C GLY A 187 -16.11 -3.22 7.53
N GLU A 188 -14.97 -2.73 8.03
CA GLU A 188 -13.93 -3.54 8.65
C GLU A 188 -14.40 -4.16 9.98
N VAL A 189 -13.90 -5.34 10.30
CA VAL A 189 -14.09 -5.94 11.63
C VAL A 189 -13.24 -5.18 12.64
N VAL A 190 -13.89 -4.54 13.61
CA VAL A 190 -13.19 -3.86 14.70
C VAL A 190 -12.54 -4.88 15.62
N VAL A 191 -11.21 -4.80 15.74
CA VAL A 191 -10.41 -5.69 16.58
C VAL A 191 -9.56 -4.91 17.58
N SER A 192 -9.19 -5.59 18.67
CA SER A 192 -8.15 -5.11 19.58
C SER A 192 -6.76 -5.22 18.94
N ASP A 193 -5.74 -4.71 19.61
CA ASP A 193 -4.33 -4.91 19.23
C ASP A 193 -3.90 -6.39 19.22
N ARG A 194 -4.69 -7.27 19.85
CA ARG A 194 -4.52 -8.74 19.85
C ARG A 194 -5.28 -9.44 18.73
N LEU A 195 -5.97 -8.69 17.86
CA LEU A 195 -6.80 -9.17 16.76
C LEU A 195 -8.08 -9.90 17.18
N GLN A 196 -8.51 -9.74 18.43
CA GLN A 196 -9.78 -10.23 18.94
C GLN A 196 -10.89 -9.20 18.66
N SER A 197 -12.02 -9.66 18.14
CA SER A 197 -13.20 -8.80 17.91
C SER A 197 -13.93 -8.46 19.23
N SER A 198 -15.06 -7.76 19.11
CA SER A 198 -15.96 -7.52 20.24
C SER A 198 -16.64 -8.78 20.78
N ASN A 199 -16.62 -9.90 20.02
CA ASN A 199 -16.99 -11.21 20.51
C ASN A 199 -15.70 -11.99 20.86
N PRO A 200 -15.51 -12.46 22.12
CA PRO A 200 -14.27 -13.10 22.54
C PRO A 200 -13.97 -14.44 21.86
N ARG A 201 -14.95 -15.05 21.18
CA ARG A 201 -14.77 -16.27 20.40
C ARG A 201 -14.46 -16.02 18.94
N ILE A 202 -14.53 -14.74 18.47
CA ILE A 202 -14.36 -14.39 17.06
C ILE A 202 -13.17 -13.43 16.91
N TRP A 203 -12.24 -13.83 16.06
CA TRP A 203 -11.02 -13.13 15.72
C TRP A 203 -11.09 -12.66 14.27
N ALA A 204 -10.27 -11.67 13.89
CA ALA A 204 -10.12 -11.30 12.48
C ALA A 204 -8.65 -11.04 12.12
N ALA A 205 -8.28 -11.33 10.87
CA ALA A 205 -6.91 -11.21 10.39
C ALA A 205 -6.85 -10.71 8.94
N GLY A 206 -5.81 -9.95 8.62
CA GLY A 206 -5.56 -9.39 7.29
C GLY A 206 -6.47 -8.21 6.97
N ASP A 207 -6.70 -7.97 5.68
CA ASP A 207 -7.36 -6.77 5.15
C ASP A 207 -8.76 -6.54 5.72
N VAL A 208 -9.46 -7.58 6.12
CA VAL A 208 -10.80 -7.48 6.71
C VAL A 208 -10.82 -6.67 8.01
N THR A 209 -9.67 -6.45 8.64
CA THR A 209 -9.52 -5.65 9.86
C THR A 209 -9.33 -4.16 9.62
N GLY A 210 -9.20 -3.72 8.35
CA GLY A 210 -8.86 -2.33 8.01
C GLY A 210 -7.43 -1.90 8.37
N HIS A 211 -6.59 -2.81 8.86
CA HIS A 211 -5.16 -2.60 9.09
C HIS A 211 -4.39 -2.60 7.76
N PRO A 212 -3.08 -2.29 7.75
CA PRO A 212 -2.32 -2.22 6.51
C PRO A 212 -2.48 -3.46 5.62
N GLU A 213 -2.91 -3.26 4.38
CA GLU A 213 -3.30 -4.29 3.43
C GLU A 213 -2.08 -4.88 2.72
N PHE A 214 -1.31 -5.73 3.43
CA PHE A 214 -0.16 -6.45 2.89
C PHE A 214 -0.24 -7.94 3.22
N VAL A 215 0.21 -8.78 2.30
CA VAL A 215 0.21 -10.24 2.47
C VAL A 215 0.95 -10.68 3.74
N TYR A 216 2.11 -10.08 4.01
CA TYR A 216 2.90 -10.40 5.22
C TYR A 216 2.26 -9.90 6.52
N VAL A 217 1.40 -8.86 6.46
CA VAL A 217 0.58 -8.44 7.59
C VAL A 217 -0.49 -9.49 7.87
N ALA A 218 -1.19 -9.96 6.83
CA ALA A 218 -2.19 -11.01 6.98
C ALA A 218 -1.59 -12.31 7.55
N ALA A 219 -0.40 -12.70 7.08
CA ALA A 219 0.33 -13.87 7.59
C ALA A 219 0.72 -13.70 9.06
N HIS A 220 1.26 -12.53 9.45
CA HIS A 220 1.60 -12.21 10.84
C HIS A 220 0.37 -12.21 11.74
N HIS A 221 -0.75 -11.61 11.28
CA HIS A 221 -2.02 -11.63 11.98
C HIS A 221 -2.51 -13.06 12.24
N GLY A 222 -2.47 -13.93 11.23
CA GLY A 222 -2.88 -15.32 11.37
C GLY A 222 -2.06 -16.07 12.42
N THR A 223 -0.73 -15.88 12.45
CA THR A 223 0.15 -16.44 13.48
C THR A 223 -0.21 -15.93 14.88
N LEU A 224 -0.37 -14.61 15.01
CA LEU A 224 -0.67 -13.97 16.29
C LEU A 224 -2.04 -14.41 16.84
N VAL A 225 -3.05 -14.51 15.97
CA VAL A 225 -4.36 -15.04 16.36
C VAL A 225 -4.25 -16.49 16.85
N ALA A 226 -3.48 -17.35 16.15
CA ALA A 226 -3.31 -18.74 16.57
C ALA A 226 -2.64 -18.85 17.95
N GLU A 227 -1.60 -18.05 18.19
CA GLU A 227 -0.90 -18.01 19.48
C GLU A 227 -1.79 -17.47 20.59
N ASN A 228 -2.56 -16.41 20.35
CA ASN A 228 -3.45 -15.82 21.34
C ASN A 228 -4.68 -16.70 21.64
N ALA A 229 -5.27 -17.32 20.60
CA ALA A 229 -6.50 -18.10 20.76
C ALA A 229 -6.25 -19.50 21.38
N PHE A 230 -5.07 -20.08 21.17
CA PHE A 230 -4.81 -21.49 21.54
C PHE A 230 -3.63 -21.70 22.49
N ALA A 231 -2.76 -20.70 22.67
CA ALA A 231 -1.58 -20.80 23.51
C ALA A 231 -1.51 -19.73 24.61
N ASP A 232 -2.56 -18.93 24.81
CA ASP A 232 -2.65 -17.84 25.80
C ASP A 232 -1.44 -16.89 25.76
N ALA A 233 -0.92 -16.61 24.55
CA ALA A 233 0.36 -15.91 24.39
C ALA A 233 0.32 -14.41 24.72
N ASP A 234 -0.87 -13.81 24.78
CA ASP A 234 -1.10 -12.40 25.14
C ASP A 234 -0.27 -11.39 24.32
N ARG A 235 -0.14 -11.63 23.00
CA ARG A 235 0.66 -10.84 22.08
C ARG A 235 -0.15 -9.79 21.37
N SER A 236 0.45 -8.60 21.18
CA SER A 236 -0.12 -7.48 20.43
C SER A 236 0.62 -7.26 19.11
N VAL A 237 -0.08 -6.69 18.11
CA VAL A 237 0.53 -6.29 16.84
C VAL A 237 1.29 -4.98 17.03
N ASP A 238 2.52 -4.92 16.50
CA ASP A 238 3.31 -3.69 16.40
C ASP A 238 3.59 -3.38 14.91
N TYR A 239 3.08 -2.25 14.43
CA TYR A 239 3.31 -1.77 13.06
C TYR A 239 4.43 -0.72 12.95
N ALA A 240 5.09 -0.34 14.05
CA ALA A 240 6.09 0.73 14.03
C ALA A 240 7.24 0.46 13.06
N ARG A 241 7.57 -0.83 12.87
CA ARG A 241 8.63 -1.27 11.96
C ARG A 241 8.09 -1.99 10.71
N LEU A 242 6.83 -1.76 10.34
CA LEU A 242 6.23 -2.37 9.16
C LEU A 242 6.87 -1.78 7.89
N PRO A 243 7.60 -2.57 7.09
CA PRO A 243 8.10 -2.10 5.79
C PRO A 243 6.94 -2.01 4.79
N ARG A 244 6.98 -1.04 3.90
CA ARG A 244 6.01 -0.84 2.82
C ARG A 244 6.76 -0.81 1.50
N VAL A 245 6.22 -1.48 0.49
CA VAL A 245 6.80 -1.53 -0.85
C VAL A 245 5.73 -1.25 -1.89
N THR A 246 6.08 -0.42 -2.89
CA THR A 246 5.31 -0.25 -4.12
C THR A 246 6.19 -0.65 -5.29
N PHE A 247 5.73 -1.56 -6.12
CA PHE A 247 6.51 -2.21 -7.18
C PHE A 247 6.50 -1.42 -8.49
N THR A 248 6.72 -0.11 -8.39
CA THR A 248 7.04 0.73 -9.55
C THR A 248 8.49 0.49 -10.02
N GLY A 249 8.88 1.05 -11.12
CA GLY A 249 10.27 1.01 -11.58
C GLY A 249 10.82 2.42 -11.85
N PRO A 250 11.63 3.00 -10.93
CA PRO A 250 12.17 2.42 -9.70
C PRO A 250 11.08 2.17 -8.65
N ALA A 251 11.31 1.17 -7.78
CA ALA A 251 10.39 0.82 -6.71
C ALA A 251 10.44 1.85 -5.57
N ILE A 252 9.36 1.90 -4.79
CA ILE A 252 9.32 2.65 -3.54
C ILE A 252 9.45 1.65 -2.39
N GLY A 253 10.35 1.90 -1.46
CA GLY A 253 10.48 1.16 -0.21
C GLY A 253 10.49 2.13 0.96
N ALA A 254 9.70 1.87 2.00
CA ALA A 254 9.65 2.72 3.17
C ALA A 254 9.44 1.90 4.45
N VAL A 255 10.00 2.36 5.55
CA VAL A 255 9.81 1.78 6.89
C VAL A 255 9.92 2.86 7.95
N GLY A 256 9.16 2.73 9.03
CA GLY A 256 9.12 3.70 10.11
C GLY A 256 8.35 4.97 9.77
N MET A 257 8.68 6.05 10.43
CA MET A 257 7.99 7.34 10.38
C MET A 257 8.42 8.17 9.18
N THR A 258 7.46 8.89 8.58
CA THR A 258 7.77 9.97 7.64
C THR A 258 8.20 11.23 8.42
N GLU A 259 8.83 12.19 7.73
CA GLU A 259 9.13 13.49 8.32
C GLU A 259 7.88 14.17 8.89
N LYS A 260 6.75 14.04 8.18
CA LYS A 260 5.44 14.55 8.64
C LYS A 260 5.01 13.92 9.96
N ASP A 261 5.18 12.59 10.10
CA ASP A 261 4.78 11.86 11.30
C ASP A 261 5.65 12.27 12.50
N VAL A 262 6.95 12.43 12.28
CA VAL A 262 7.91 12.88 13.30
C VAL A 262 7.57 14.30 13.79
N LEU A 263 7.29 15.22 12.87
CA LEU A 263 6.87 16.57 13.22
C LEU A 263 5.51 16.60 13.93
N ALA A 264 4.57 15.76 13.52
CA ALA A 264 3.25 15.66 14.19
C ALA A 264 3.37 15.08 15.60
N ALA A 265 4.38 14.25 15.86
CA ALA A 265 4.72 13.74 17.19
C ALA A 265 5.47 14.78 18.07
N GLY A 266 5.72 15.99 17.57
CA GLY A 266 6.46 17.03 18.29
C GLY A 266 7.97 16.79 18.36
N ILE A 267 8.50 15.88 17.58
CA ILE A 267 9.93 15.57 17.53
C ILE A 267 10.62 16.46 16.50
N ARG A 268 11.76 17.04 16.85
CA ARG A 268 12.57 17.79 15.88
C ARG A 268 13.26 16.81 14.93
N CYS A 269 13.09 17.04 13.63
CA CYS A 269 13.66 16.22 12.58
C CYS A 269 14.95 16.82 12.01
N ASP A 270 15.97 15.97 11.81
CA ASP A 270 17.08 16.21 10.91
C ASP A 270 17.03 15.19 9.78
N CYS A 271 16.36 15.57 8.68
CA CYS A 271 16.08 14.68 7.58
C CYS A 271 17.13 14.82 6.48
N ARG A 272 17.61 13.68 5.96
CA ARG A 272 18.65 13.62 4.95
C ARG A 272 18.18 12.89 3.70
N VAL A 273 18.33 13.54 2.55
CA VAL A 273 18.01 12.97 1.24
C VAL A 273 19.33 12.78 0.48
N LEU A 274 19.64 11.54 0.15
CA LEU A 274 20.78 11.15 -0.68
C LEU A 274 20.28 10.85 -2.10
N PRO A 275 20.56 11.69 -3.10
CA PRO A 275 20.27 11.37 -4.49
C PRO A 275 21.08 10.15 -4.95
N LEU A 276 20.47 9.30 -5.80
CA LEU A 276 21.11 8.03 -6.20
C LEU A 276 22.37 8.19 -7.07
N HIS A 277 22.62 9.35 -7.65
CA HIS A 277 23.88 9.59 -8.36
C HIS A 277 25.12 9.60 -7.44
N HIS A 278 24.92 9.63 -6.12
CA HIS A 278 25.99 9.42 -5.13
C HIS A 278 26.14 7.96 -4.68
N VAL A 279 25.29 7.04 -5.18
CA VAL A 279 25.34 5.62 -4.84
C VAL A 279 26.04 4.85 -5.96
N PRO A 280 27.24 4.27 -5.72
CA PRO A 280 28.02 3.61 -6.76
C PRO A 280 27.25 2.52 -7.52
N ARG A 281 26.41 1.75 -6.81
CA ARG A 281 25.59 0.72 -7.44
C ARG A 281 24.56 1.28 -8.42
N ALA A 282 23.98 2.44 -8.13
CA ALA A 282 23.02 3.08 -9.03
C ALA A 282 23.70 3.56 -10.33
N LEU A 283 24.94 4.05 -10.24
CA LEU A 283 25.76 4.41 -11.42
C LEU A 283 26.04 3.17 -12.29
N VAL A 284 26.43 2.05 -11.67
CA VAL A 284 26.68 0.78 -12.39
C VAL A 284 25.40 0.25 -13.05
N ASN A 285 24.26 0.38 -12.37
CA ASN A 285 22.95 0.02 -12.94
C ASN A 285 22.53 0.96 -14.08
N ARG A 286 23.18 2.12 -14.26
CA ARG A 286 22.78 3.18 -15.19
C ARG A 286 21.36 3.68 -14.93
N ASP A 287 20.92 3.62 -13.69
CA ASP A 287 19.64 4.18 -13.23
C ASP A 287 19.86 4.87 -11.89
N THR A 288 19.98 6.20 -11.98
CA THR A 288 20.18 7.10 -10.84
C THR A 288 18.90 7.87 -10.47
N ARG A 289 17.77 7.48 -11.07
CA ARG A 289 16.47 8.08 -10.75
C ARG A 289 16.07 7.70 -9.32
N GLY A 290 15.79 8.71 -8.51
CA GLY A 290 15.34 8.53 -7.14
C GLY A 290 16.36 8.92 -6.08
N PHE A 291 16.15 8.40 -4.87
CA PHE A 291 16.88 8.82 -3.67
C PHE A 291 16.76 7.77 -2.54
N ILE A 292 17.59 7.95 -1.51
CA ILE A 292 17.42 7.34 -0.18
C ILE A 292 17.27 8.48 0.83
N LYS A 293 16.19 8.49 1.62
CA LYS A 293 15.94 9.45 2.70
C LYS A 293 15.98 8.74 4.03
N ILE A 294 16.71 9.30 5.00
CA ILE A 294 16.63 8.91 6.40
C ILE A 294 16.01 10.05 7.19
N VAL A 295 15.09 9.68 8.10
CA VAL A 295 14.42 10.59 9.02
C VAL A 295 15.00 10.38 10.39
N VAL A 296 15.57 11.42 10.98
CA VAL A 296 16.39 11.34 12.18
C VAL A 296 15.83 12.25 13.27
N ASN A 297 15.79 11.77 14.50
CA ASN A 297 15.55 12.61 15.67
C ASN A 297 16.76 13.53 15.90
N ALA A 298 16.56 14.84 15.79
CA ALA A 298 17.64 15.82 15.89
C ALA A 298 18.29 15.92 17.29
N GLU A 299 17.65 15.35 18.33
CA GLU A 299 18.17 15.38 19.70
C GLU A 299 18.93 14.11 20.06
N THR A 300 18.40 12.94 19.69
CA THR A 300 19.00 11.64 20.02
C THR A 300 19.88 11.09 18.91
N ASN A 301 19.81 11.65 17.68
CA ASN A 301 20.41 11.16 16.46
C ASN A 301 19.94 9.74 16.05
N GLU A 302 18.82 9.27 16.58
CA GLU A 302 18.22 8.00 16.21
C GLU A 302 17.49 8.10 14.87
N ILE A 303 17.63 7.07 14.05
CA ILE A 303 16.92 6.93 12.79
C ILE A 303 15.49 6.44 13.08
N LEU A 304 14.52 7.26 12.74
CA LEU A 304 13.08 7.00 12.95
C LEU A 304 12.38 6.50 11.69
N GLY A 305 12.95 6.74 10.53
CA GLY A 305 12.37 6.32 9.26
C GLY A 305 13.39 6.24 8.13
N LEU A 306 13.08 5.39 7.15
CA LEU A 306 13.82 5.25 5.91
C LEU A 306 12.83 5.17 4.76
N THR A 307 13.06 5.98 3.72
CA THR A 307 12.30 5.94 2.46
C THR A 307 13.28 5.91 1.29
N ALA A 308 13.06 5.03 0.34
CA ALA A 308 13.84 4.95 -0.88
C ALA A 308 12.94 4.90 -2.12
N VAL A 309 13.33 5.61 -3.16
CA VAL A 309 12.88 5.38 -4.52
C VAL A 309 14.10 4.91 -5.29
N ALA A 310 14.17 3.62 -5.57
CA ALA A 310 15.38 2.98 -6.11
C ALA A 310 15.06 1.63 -6.75
N LYS A 311 15.98 1.14 -7.58
CA LYS A 311 16.02 -0.30 -7.84
C LYS A 311 16.22 -1.06 -6.53
N ASP A 312 15.50 -2.15 -6.36
CA ASP A 312 15.57 -2.99 -5.16
C ASP A 312 15.19 -2.26 -3.84
N ALA A 313 14.31 -1.22 -3.91
CA ALA A 313 13.90 -0.45 -2.73
C ALA A 313 13.20 -1.31 -1.67
N GLY A 314 12.57 -2.42 -2.05
CA GLY A 314 12.02 -3.39 -1.09
C GLY A 314 13.09 -3.99 -0.19
N GLU A 315 14.28 -4.32 -0.73
CA GLU A 315 15.41 -4.80 0.05
C GLU A 315 15.98 -3.71 0.96
N LEU A 316 15.95 -2.44 0.50
CA LEU A 316 16.34 -1.31 1.34
C LEU A 316 15.37 -1.11 2.50
N ALA A 317 14.05 -1.27 2.27
CA ALA A 317 13.05 -1.20 3.34
C ALA A 317 13.22 -2.36 4.34
N ALA A 318 13.50 -3.57 3.86
CA ALA A 318 13.79 -4.73 4.71
C ALA A 318 15.06 -4.50 5.58
N ALA A 319 16.14 -3.98 4.98
CA ALA A 319 17.33 -3.58 5.74
C ALA A 319 17.01 -2.46 6.74
N GLY A 320 16.16 -1.52 6.35
CA GLY A 320 15.70 -0.40 7.16
C GLY A 320 15.02 -0.85 8.47
N VAL A 321 14.31 -1.99 8.49
CA VAL A 321 13.72 -2.57 9.72
C VAL A 321 14.76 -2.73 10.84
N HIS A 322 16.00 -3.06 10.47
CA HIS A 322 17.12 -3.27 11.41
C HIS A 322 17.92 -2.00 11.70
N VAL A 323 17.70 -0.95 10.91
CA VAL A 323 18.36 0.36 11.07
C VAL A 323 17.57 1.27 12.01
N LEU A 324 16.24 1.13 12.07
CA LEU A 324 15.40 1.92 12.96
C LEU A 324 15.78 1.77 14.43
N GLY A 325 15.88 2.90 15.13
CA GLY A 325 16.28 3.00 16.53
C GLY A 325 17.80 2.98 16.75
N ARG A 326 18.60 2.81 15.68
CA ARG A 326 20.06 3.03 15.73
C ARG A 326 20.39 4.48 15.44
N THR A 327 21.53 4.94 15.93
CA THR A 327 22.02 6.29 15.65
C THR A 327 22.64 6.39 14.25
N VAL A 328 22.62 7.59 13.70
CA VAL A 328 23.30 7.90 12.42
C VAL A 328 24.79 7.53 12.48
N ALA A 329 25.45 7.77 13.62
CA ALA A 329 26.86 7.43 13.79
C ALA A 329 27.12 5.92 13.72
N GLU A 330 26.29 5.10 14.37
CA GLU A 330 26.41 3.64 14.31
C GLU A 330 26.24 3.11 12.88
N ILE A 331 25.31 3.67 12.11
CA ILE A 331 25.09 3.26 10.72
C ILE A 331 26.20 3.77 9.80
N ALA A 332 26.72 4.96 10.02
CA ALA A 332 27.86 5.51 9.26
C ALA A 332 29.12 4.67 9.44
N ASP A 333 29.32 4.07 10.62
CA ASP A 333 30.47 3.23 10.95
C ASP A 333 30.26 1.72 10.67
N ALA A 334 29.02 1.31 10.36
CA ALA A 334 28.69 -0.09 10.10
C ALA A 334 29.34 -0.62 8.82
N TRP A 335 29.60 -1.92 8.80
CA TRP A 335 30.02 -2.60 7.57
C TRP A 335 28.87 -2.62 6.55
N ALA A 336 29.16 -2.18 5.31
CA ALA A 336 28.24 -2.29 4.20
C ALA A 336 28.97 -2.89 2.99
N PRO A 337 28.41 -3.92 2.33
CA PRO A 337 29.04 -4.52 1.16
C PRO A 337 29.12 -3.50 0.01
N TYR A 338 30.34 -3.29 -0.50
CA TYR A 338 30.56 -2.42 -1.65
C TYR A 338 29.78 -2.91 -2.89
N LEU A 339 29.29 -1.97 -3.65
CA LEU A 339 28.54 -2.13 -4.89
C LEU A 339 27.14 -2.77 -4.68
N THR A 340 26.51 -2.52 -3.54
CA THR A 340 25.09 -2.86 -3.31
C THR A 340 24.25 -1.59 -3.19
N MET A 341 22.93 -1.69 -3.43
CA MET A 341 22.02 -0.57 -3.14
C MET A 341 21.93 -0.30 -1.62
N ALA A 342 22.08 -1.34 -0.79
CA ALA A 342 22.04 -1.24 0.68
C ALA A 342 23.20 -0.39 1.25
N GLU A 343 24.35 -0.35 0.57
CA GLU A 343 25.45 0.58 0.91
C GLU A 343 24.98 2.04 0.93
N GLY A 344 23.97 2.37 0.12
CA GLY A 344 23.37 3.71 0.07
C GLY A 344 22.80 4.16 1.41
N ILE A 345 22.36 3.26 2.29
CA ILE A 345 21.88 3.60 3.65
C ILE A 345 23.05 4.14 4.48
N ARG A 346 24.22 3.47 4.42
CA ARG A 346 25.43 3.93 5.09
C ARG A 346 25.93 5.27 4.53
N ILE A 347 25.88 5.44 3.20
CA ILE A 347 26.26 6.71 2.55
C ILE A 347 25.33 7.82 2.99
N ALA A 348 23.99 7.57 3.06
CA ALA A 348 23.01 8.53 3.56
C ALA A 348 23.29 8.93 5.03
N ALA A 349 23.69 7.98 5.87
CA ALA A 349 24.10 8.27 7.24
C ALA A 349 25.39 9.12 7.29
N LYS A 350 26.41 8.80 6.49
CA LYS A 350 27.66 9.60 6.39
C LYS A 350 27.40 11.02 5.86
N ALA A 351 26.43 11.20 4.98
CA ALA A 351 26.05 12.51 4.45
C ALA A 351 25.54 13.48 5.52
N SER A 352 25.31 13.03 6.74
CA SER A 352 25.00 13.91 7.89
C SER A 352 26.19 14.79 8.31
N THR A 353 27.43 14.33 8.09
CA THR A 353 28.66 15.03 8.53
C THR A 353 29.62 15.34 7.39
N THR A 354 29.44 14.74 6.22
CA THR A 354 30.36 14.86 5.09
C THR A 354 29.57 15.06 3.80
N ASP A 355 30.03 15.94 2.91
CA ASP A 355 29.45 16.09 1.59
C ASP A 355 29.54 14.74 0.82
N PRO A 356 28.41 14.18 0.34
CA PRO A 356 28.42 12.90 -0.37
C PRO A 356 29.32 12.90 -1.62
N SER A 357 29.53 14.06 -2.26
CA SER A 357 30.40 14.20 -3.43
C SER A 357 31.87 14.00 -3.10
N LEU A 358 32.26 14.14 -1.83
CA LEU A 358 33.65 13.95 -1.31
C LEU A 358 33.89 12.53 -0.81
N LEU A 359 32.85 11.70 -0.72
CA LEU A 359 33.02 10.30 -0.31
C LEU A 359 33.64 9.50 -1.45
N SER A 360 34.75 8.82 -1.16
CA SER A 360 35.34 7.90 -2.11
C SER A 360 34.47 6.67 -2.29
N CYS A 361 34.62 5.95 -3.43
CA CYS A 361 33.90 4.72 -3.69
C CYS A 361 34.07 3.60 -2.64
N CYS A 362 35.02 3.79 -1.70
CA CYS A 362 35.36 2.82 -0.64
C CYS A 362 35.26 3.45 0.78
N ALA A 363 34.66 4.65 0.90
CA ALA A 363 34.60 5.39 2.16
C ALA A 363 33.47 4.97 3.08
#